data_d4f46fdaa06eb6590a8bfb31e5b38ebe
#
_entry.id   d4f46fdaa06eb6590a8bfb31e5b38ebe
#
_cell.length_a   1.000
_cell.length_b   1.000
_cell.length_c   1.000
_cell.angle_alpha   90.00
_cell.angle_beta   90.00
_cell.angle_gamma   90.00
#
_symmetry.space_group_name_H-M   'P 1'
#
loop_
_entity.id
_entity.type
_entity.pdbx_description
1 polymer ?
#
loop_
_entity_poly.entity_id
_entity_poly.type
_entity_poly.pdbx_seq_one_letter_code
_entity_poly.pdbx_strand_id
1 'polypeptide(L)'
;MIDLQNIRSALKNADEEIRRSALYSLKDITTADAQAILFAAMGDESWRVRKEAVDCYINSVPDLASVEQLLNLLRNGDNAGLRNSAAEAVVRLGSAPSSLLIKLVNDHDADVRKFVIDAMGAIGDHVFVPSLLDALNDPEVNVASAAAEQLGALGDAGAAEPLMQAILQRDDLLFRFSALGALGLLAEPVPLPENLVKLADQDILRKAVFECLGAVSDDSSFKLLLDGFSCRQKNSRAAAVKALHEIYRRSSATAQKMMCETLQSLKDSDVIPGLMELIDKRDDVLTEALLWTSVVIRDPRFIPLLIEAYANECTADAALAAIKFFGHEALLEIASQYSNLDERGRSGLCLLISECAYSGFNDIIKEALHDQSAQVRKAAAMSAGKLGLSTCVADLVSLIDDSEKQVYRAAIAALQSLAAFSRAAVMAEVGNLYSSKLPHHREAAAFLLASLDERDRLQQLINDEDAQVRKAAVAAIGTCCSESFAPLLLAALGDGDPDVRIAVADALGKLHDKAALDALEHALNDEDVWVQTAALKAISAIEPAAALAIIKNMYTVAGGLLMITVLRILEDIGGPEAEEIIRYSLQNSDKDIARQADKSLERLIANSN
;
A
#
# COMPACT_ATOMS: atom_id res chain seq x y z
N MET A 1 33.84 0.77 -41.49
CA MET A 1 33.63 -0.67 -41.50
C MET A 1 33.91 -1.15 -40.08
N ILE A 2 32.96 -1.79 -39.44
CA ILE A 2 33.15 -2.34 -38.09
C ILE A 2 34.00 -3.60 -38.19
N ASP A 3 35.07 -3.65 -37.40
CA ASP A 3 35.98 -4.79 -37.38
C ASP A 3 35.41 -5.90 -36.50
N LEU A 4 34.70 -6.85 -37.12
CA LEU A 4 34.10 -7.99 -36.44
C LEU A 4 35.15 -8.91 -35.78
N GLN A 5 36.43 -8.92 -36.25
CA GLN A 5 37.50 -9.68 -35.61
C GLN A 5 37.89 -9.09 -34.27
N ASN A 6 37.92 -7.75 -34.14
CA ASN A 6 38.17 -7.10 -32.87
C ASN A 6 37.07 -7.37 -31.86
N ILE A 7 35.79 -7.40 -32.29
CA ILE A 7 34.65 -7.75 -31.41
C ILE A 7 34.78 -9.20 -30.93
N ARG A 8 35.05 -10.17 -31.83
CA ARG A 8 35.28 -11.58 -31.44
C ARG A 8 36.43 -11.75 -30.46
N SER A 9 37.47 -10.91 -30.55
CA SER A 9 38.59 -10.92 -29.62
C SER A 9 38.18 -10.33 -28.26
N ALA A 10 37.46 -9.23 -28.25
CA ALA A 10 36.96 -8.58 -27.03
C ALA A 10 35.99 -9.47 -26.25
N LEU A 11 35.17 -10.26 -26.92
CA LEU A 11 34.26 -11.23 -26.29
C LEU A 11 34.97 -12.39 -25.56
N LYS A 12 36.26 -12.54 -25.72
CA LYS A 12 37.07 -13.52 -24.96
C LYS A 12 37.72 -12.90 -23.70
N ASN A 13 37.48 -11.62 -23.42
CA ASN A 13 38.06 -10.96 -22.28
C ASN A 13 37.46 -11.48 -20.96
N ALA A 14 38.26 -11.53 -19.90
CA ALA A 14 37.81 -11.95 -18.58
C ALA A 14 36.82 -10.94 -17.96
N ASP A 15 36.92 -9.65 -18.31
CA ASP A 15 36.05 -8.59 -17.85
C ASP A 15 34.72 -8.57 -18.62
N GLU A 16 33.62 -8.75 -17.90
CA GLU A 16 32.26 -8.76 -18.48
C GLU A 16 31.86 -7.41 -19.11
N GLU A 17 32.34 -6.27 -18.57
CA GLU A 17 32.04 -4.95 -19.12
C GLU A 17 32.72 -4.73 -20.47
N ILE A 18 33.92 -5.29 -20.66
CA ILE A 18 34.59 -5.25 -21.98
C ILE A 18 33.80 -6.12 -22.98
N ARG A 19 33.37 -7.34 -22.57
CA ARG A 19 32.56 -8.22 -23.42
C ARG A 19 31.21 -7.54 -23.77
N ARG A 20 30.55 -6.93 -22.80
CA ARG A 20 29.27 -6.22 -22.98
C ARG A 20 29.43 -5.02 -23.93
N SER A 21 30.41 -4.16 -23.68
CA SER A 21 30.67 -2.97 -24.49
C SER A 21 30.99 -3.29 -25.94
N ALA A 22 31.65 -4.43 -26.20
CA ALA A 22 31.95 -4.88 -27.56
C ALA A 22 30.69 -5.18 -28.38
N LEU A 23 29.60 -5.65 -27.75
CA LEU A 23 28.33 -5.95 -28.40
C LEU A 23 27.58 -4.70 -28.83
N TYR A 24 27.72 -3.58 -28.11
CA TYR A 24 27.01 -2.35 -28.39
C TYR A 24 27.24 -1.83 -29.82
N SER A 25 28.43 -2.10 -30.39
CA SER A 25 28.76 -1.74 -31.77
C SER A 25 28.03 -2.56 -32.85
N LEU A 26 27.33 -3.64 -32.44
CA LEU A 26 26.54 -4.50 -33.33
C LEU A 26 25.06 -4.13 -33.40
N LYS A 27 24.60 -3.14 -32.64
CA LYS A 27 23.19 -2.80 -32.45
C LYS A 27 22.39 -2.57 -33.74
N ASP A 28 23.05 -2.04 -34.79
CA ASP A 28 22.38 -1.69 -36.05
C ASP A 28 22.87 -2.56 -37.20
N ILE A 29 23.52 -3.71 -36.94
CA ILE A 29 24.14 -4.52 -37.98
C ILE A 29 23.33 -5.82 -38.15
N THR A 30 22.83 -6.01 -39.39
CA THR A 30 22.01 -7.15 -39.81
C THR A 30 22.74 -8.26 -40.52
N THR A 31 24.08 -8.20 -40.62
CA THR A 31 24.86 -9.22 -41.36
C THR A 31 24.85 -10.56 -40.61
N ALA A 32 24.86 -11.68 -41.36
CA ALA A 32 24.89 -13.03 -40.78
C ALA A 32 26.08 -13.26 -39.81
N ASP A 33 27.23 -12.65 -40.10
CA ASP A 33 28.40 -12.72 -39.21
C ASP A 33 28.19 -11.98 -37.88
N ALA A 34 27.50 -10.84 -37.88
CA ALA A 34 27.16 -10.09 -36.66
C ALA A 34 26.12 -10.88 -35.84
N GLN A 35 25.12 -11.43 -36.49
CA GLN A 35 24.09 -12.25 -35.83
C GLN A 35 24.72 -13.51 -35.19
N ALA A 36 25.64 -14.17 -35.86
CA ALA A 36 26.37 -15.32 -35.28
C ALA A 36 27.17 -14.93 -34.01
N ILE A 37 27.73 -13.72 -33.97
CA ILE A 37 28.40 -13.19 -32.76
C ILE A 37 27.38 -12.95 -31.63
N LEU A 38 26.22 -12.39 -31.93
CA LEU A 38 25.16 -12.15 -30.95
C LEU A 38 24.61 -13.46 -30.39
N PHE A 39 24.39 -14.47 -31.24
CA PHE A 39 23.96 -15.79 -30.80
C PHE A 39 24.98 -16.45 -29.88
N ALA A 40 26.28 -16.36 -30.19
CA ALA A 40 27.31 -16.86 -29.30
C ALA A 40 27.32 -16.13 -27.95
N ALA A 41 27.14 -14.80 -27.96
CA ALA A 41 27.10 -13.98 -26.74
C ALA A 41 25.83 -14.17 -25.89
N MET A 42 24.71 -14.63 -26.49
CA MET A 42 23.52 -15.07 -25.73
C MET A 42 23.79 -16.26 -24.82
N GLY A 43 24.91 -17.01 -25.06
CA GLY A 43 25.37 -18.10 -24.23
C GLY A 43 26.47 -17.73 -23.24
N ASP A 44 26.82 -16.44 -23.06
CA ASP A 44 27.87 -15.99 -22.15
C ASP A 44 27.57 -16.36 -20.69
N GLU A 45 28.62 -16.55 -19.91
CA GLU A 45 28.49 -16.80 -18.46
C GLU A 45 27.81 -15.66 -17.72
N SER A 46 28.08 -14.39 -18.11
CA SER A 46 27.48 -13.19 -17.52
C SER A 46 26.09 -12.93 -18.07
N TRP A 47 25.11 -12.78 -17.18
CA TRP A 47 23.74 -12.41 -17.55
C TRP A 47 23.67 -11.02 -18.22
N ARG A 48 24.58 -10.09 -17.86
CA ARG A 48 24.64 -8.73 -18.44
C ARG A 48 25.06 -8.78 -19.91
N VAL A 49 26.02 -9.63 -20.24
CA VAL A 49 26.48 -9.85 -21.62
C VAL A 49 25.36 -10.50 -22.44
N ARG A 50 24.69 -11.53 -21.87
CA ARG A 50 23.54 -12.17 -22.52
C ARG A 50 22.43 -11.20 -22.82
N LYS A 51 22.06 -10.34 -21.84
CA LYS A 51 21.02 -9.33 -22.02
C LYS A 51 21.39 -8.32 -23.11
N GLU A 52 22.61 -7.81 -23.11
CA GLU A 52 23.09 -6.89 -24.16
C GLU A 52 23.04 -7.55 -25.55
N ALA A 53 23.38 -8.84 -25.65
CA ALA A 53 23.28 -9.58 -26.92
C ALA A 53 21.82 -9.66 -27.41
N VAL A 54 20.86 -9.92 -26.52
CA VAL A 54 19.43 -9.92 -26.83
C VAL A 54 18.99 -8.51 -27.27
N ASP A 55 19.37 -7.46 -26.53
CA ASP A 55 19.03 -6.07 -26.85
C ASP A 55 19.56 -5.65 -28.22
N CYS A 56 20.81 -5.99 -28.53
CA CYS A 56 21.40 -5.72 -29.85
C CYS A 56 20.69 -6.50 -30.97
N TYR A 57 20.34 -7.77 -30.73
CA TYR A 57 19.63 -8.59 -31.71
C TYR A 57 18.25 -8.04 -32.05
N ILE A 58 17.46 -7.68 -31.05
CA ILE A 58 16.12 -7.11 -31.23
C ILE A 58 16.21 -5.78 -32.00
N ASN A 59 17.14 -4.91 -31.62
CA ASN A 59 17.32 -3.60 -32.27
C ASN A 59 17.77 -3.68 -33.73
N SER A 60 18.41 -4.80 -34.11
CA SER A 60 18.82 -5.02 -35.51
C SER A 60 17.66 -5.36 -36.46
N VAL A 61 16.42 -5.48 -35.95
CA VAL A 61 15.23 -5.84 -36.74
C VAL A 61 15.48 -7.10 -37.59
N PRO A 62 15.65 -8.28 -36.95
CA PRO A 62 16.06 -9.50 -37.63
C PRO A 62 15.00 -9.97 -38.65
N ASP A 63 15.47 -10.55 -39.76
CA ASP A 63 14.61 -11.23 -40.72
C ASP A 63 14.18 -12.62 -40.27
N LEU A 64 13.21 -13.22 -40.95
CA LEU A 64 12.67 -14.54 -40.60
C LEU A 64 13.74 -15.64 -40.62
N ALA A 65 14.73 -15.55 -41.50
CA ALA A 65 15.80 -16.53 -41.58
C ALA A 65 16.71 -16.47 -40.34
N SER A 66 16.98 -15.28 -39.84
CA SER A 66 17.70 -15.07 -38.58
C SER A 66 16.89 -15.56 -37.37
N VAL A 67 15.57 -15.32 -37.36
CA VAL A 67 14.69 -15.82 -36.30
C VAL A 67 14.62 -17.33 -36.29
N GLU A 68 14.64 -17.99 -37.44
CA GLU A 68 14.72 -19.46 -37.52
C GLU A 68 16.01 -19.98 -36.90
N GLN A 69 17.15 -19.31 -37.11
CA GLN A 69 18.42 -19.64 -36.46
C GLN A 69 18.35 -19.42 -34.94
N LEU A 70 17.73 -18.32 -34.47
CA LEU A 70 17.49 -18.06 -33.04
C LEU A 70 16.67 -19.18 -32.40
N LEU A 71 15.60 -19.62 -33.05
CA LEU A 71 14.74 -20.70 -32.56
C LEU A 71 15.47 -22.05 -32.47
N ASN A 72 16.45 -22.27 -33.34
CA ASN A 72 17.31 -23.47 -33.24
C ASN A 72 18.18 -23.49 -31.97
N LEU A 73 18.47 -22.34 -31.37
CA LEU A 73 19.20 -22.25 -30.09
C LEU A 73 18.43 -22.87 -28.92
N LEU A 74 17.09 -22.94 -29.01
CA LEU A 74 16.24 -23.58 -28.00
C LEU A 74 16.56 -25.06 -27.80
N ARG A 75 17.16 -25.73 -28.84
CA ARG A 75 17.60 -27.15 -28.79
C ARG A 75 18.93 -27.36 -28.06
N ASN A 76 19.58 -26.28 -27.60
CA ASN A 76 20.88 -26.43 -26.95
C ASN A 76 20.73 -26.99 -25.52
N GLY A 77 20.92 -28.28 -25.33
CA GLY A 77 20.79 -28.95 -24.03
C GLY A 77 21.84 -28.52 -22.99
N ASP A 78 23.03 -28.10 -23.45
CA ASP A 78 24.18 -27.88 -22.57
C ASP A 78 24.25 -26.47 -21.97
N ASN A 79 23.58 -25.48 -22.58
CA ASN A 79 23.63 -24.09 -22.13
C ASN A 79 22.22 -23.50 -21.84
N ALA A 80 21.80 -23.57 -20.57
CA ALA A 80 20.52 -23.01 -20.13
C ALA A 80 20.47 -21.50 -20.32
N GLY A 81 21.58 -20.78 -20.15
CA GLY A 81 21.68 -19.34 -20.38
C GLY A 81 21.34 -18.97 -21.83
N LEU A 82 21.86 -19.73 -22.79
CA LEU A 82 21.60 -19.57 -24.21
C LEU A 82 20.12 -19.79 -24.54
N ARG A 83 19.52 -20.89 -24.04
CA ARG A 83 18.10 -21.18 -24.26
C ARG A 83 17.19 -20.07 -23.72
N ASN A 84 17.47 -19.64 -22.48
CA ASN A 84 16.68 -18.59 -21.85
C ASN A 84 16.78 -17.25 -22.60
N SER A 85 17.98 -16.88 -23.07
CA SER A 85 18.20 -15.67 -23.86
C SER A 85 17.50 -15.74 -25.23
N ALA A 86 17.53 -16.92 -25.87
CA ALA A 86 16.80 -17.12 -27.11
C ALA A 86 15.28 -17.03 -26.90
N ALA A 87 14.75 -17.64 -25.85
CA ALA A 87 13.33 -17.55 -25.49
C ALA A 87 12.92 -16.07 -25.20
N GLU A 88 13.73 -15.33 -24.42
CA GLU A 88 13.51 -13.91 -24.17
C GLU A 88 13.47 -13.10 -25.47
N ALA A 89 14.41 -13.33 -26.38
CA ALA A 89 14.47 -12.66 -27.66
C ALA A 89 13.22 -12.94 -28.50
N VAL A 90 12.75 -14.18 -28.55
CA VAL A 90 11.53 -14.58 -29.27
C VAL A 90 10.30 -13.86 -28.72
N VAL A 91 10.14 -13.83 -27.40
CA VAL A 91 9.01 -13.12 -26.75
C VAL A 91 9.04 -11.64 -27.09
N ARG A 92 10.19 -11.00 -27.03
CA ARG A 92 10.36 -9.57 -27.33
C ARG A 92 10.18 -9.21 -28.80
N LEU A 93 10.32 -10.15 -29.72
CA LEU A 93 9.95 -9.97 -31.13
C LEU A 93 8.43 -9.94 -31.33
N GLY A 94 7.66 -10.34 -30.35
CA GLY A 94 6.20 -10.34 -30.38
C GLY A 94 5.66 -11.30 -31.44
N SER A 95 4.61 -10.89 -32.17
CA SER A 95 3.93 -11.74 -33.16
C SER A 95 4.70 -11.94 -34.48
N ALA A 96 5.84 -11.26 -34.69
CA ALA A 96 6.61 -11.36 -35.94
C ALA A 96 7.01 -12.82 -36.33
N PRO A 97 7.43 -13.70 -35.39
CA PRO A 97 7.78 -15.08 -35.69
C PRO A 97 6.61 -16.07 -35.63
N SER A 98 5.34 -15.64 -35.57
CA SER A 98 4.18 -16.53 -35.31
C SER A 98 4.14 -17.77 -36.21
N SER A 99 4.40 -17.62 -37.50
CA SER A 99 4.39 -18.73 -38.46
C SER A 99 5.47 -19.78 -38.17
N LEU A 100 6.61 -19.38 -37.61
CA LEU A 100 7.71 -20.29 -37.22
C LEU A 100 7.37 -20.97 -35.89
N LEU A 101 6.82 -20.23 -34.93
CA LEU A 101 6.38 -20.78 -33.64
C LEU A 101 5.30 -21.85 -33.83
N ILE A 102 4.28 -21.58 -34.66
CA ILE A 102 3.21 -22.54 -34.98
C ILE A 102 3.76 -23.86 -35.55
N LYS A 103 4.82 -23.81 -36.34
CA LYS A 103 5.49 -25.03 -36.85
C LYS A 103 6.20 -25.80 -35.73
N LEU A 104 6.84 -25.10 -34.80
CA LEU A 104 7.68 -25.70 -33.76
C LEU A 104 6.85 -26.27 -32.59
N VAL A 105 5.56 -25.96 -32.47
CA VAL A 105 4.66 -26.68 -31.52
C VAL A 105 4.66 -28.19 -31.75
N ASN A 106 4.93 -28.63 -32.97
CA ASN A 106 5.01 -30.04 -33.35
C ASN A 106 6.46 -30.58 -33.44
N ASP A 107 7.43 -29.93 -32.78
CA ASP A 107 8.81 -30.40 -32.76
C ASP A 107 8.93 -31.78 -32.10
N HIS A 108 9.92 -32.58 -32.55
CA HIS A 108 10.15 -33.89 -31.96
C HIS A 108 10.65 -33.82 -30.51
N ASP A 109 11.31 -32.70 -30.13
CA ASP A 109 11.82 -32.43 -28.80
C ASP A 109 10.74 -31.78 -27.92
N ALA A 110 10.36 -32.44 -26.83
CA ALA A 110 9.36 -31.97 -25.91
C ALA A 110 9.73 -30.64 -25.20
N ASP A 111 11.01 -30.45 -24.91
CA ASP A 111 11.50 -29.20 -24.29
C ASP A 111 11.34 -28.04 -25.26
N VAL A 112 11.60 -28.23 -26.55
CA VAL A 112 11.38 -27.23 -27.59
C VAL A 112 9.90 -26.90 -27.70
N ARG A 113 9.01 -27.90 -27.73
CA ARG A 113 7.56 -27.68 -27.78
C ARG A 113 7.12 -26.86 -26.59
N LYS A 114 7.56 -27.20 -25.38
CA LYS A 114 7.23 -26.47 -24.16
C LYS A 114 7.71 -25.02 -24.21
N PHE A 115 8.96 -24.76 -24.59
CA PHE A 115 9.47 -23.38 -24.72
C PHE A 115 8.67 -22.56 -25.72
N VAL A 116 8.26 -23.15 -26.83
CA VAL A 116 7.45 -22.49 -27.86
C VAL A 116 6.06 -22.12 -27.30
N ILE A 117 5.42 -23.04 -26.57
CA ILE A 117 4.14 -22.82 -25.91
C ILE A 117 4.24 -21.70 -24.87
N ASP A 118 5.28 -21.71 -24.04
CA ASP A 118 5.53 -20.66 -23.05
C ASP A 118 5.74 -19.30 -23.74
N ALA A 119 6.48 -19.29 -24.85
CA ALA A 119 6.69 -18.06 -25.64
C ALA A 119 5.39 -17.54 -26.28
N MET A 120 4.54 -18.42 -26.82
CA MET A 120 3.22 -18.05 -27.36
C MET A 120 2.34 -17.38 -26.31
N GLY A 121 2.30 -17.94 -25.10
CA GLY A 121 1.54 -17.35 -24.00
C GLY A 121 2.12 -16.00 -23.55
N ALA A 122 3.45 -15.89 -23.44
CA ALA A 122 4.11 -14.65 -23.07
C ALA A 122 3.94 -13.53 -24.11
N ILE A 123 3.82 -13.87 -25.41
CA ILE A 123 3.49 -12.94 -26.48
C ILE A 123 2.04 -12.48 -26.37
N GLY A 124 1.12 -13.36 -25.94
CA GLY A 124 -0.28 -12.99 -25.68
C GLY A 124 -1.14 -12.81 -26.92
N ASP A 125 -0.75 -13.33 -28.07
CA ASP A 125 -1.49 -13.18 -29.34
C ASP A 125 -2.48 -14.33 -29.55
N HIS A 126 -3.78 -14.00 -29.72
CA HIS A 126 -4.84 -14.98 -29.97
C HIS A 126 -4.66 -15.84 -31.25
N VAL A 127 -3.77 -15.46 -32.15
CA VAL A 127 -3.41 -16.27 -33.33
C VAL A 127 -2.86 -17.67 -32.93
N PHE A 128 -2.35 -17.81 -31.70
CA PHE A 128 -1.79 -19.05 -31.17
C PHE A 128 -2.85 -19.99 -30.58
N VAL A 129 -4.07 -19.53 -30.30
CA VAL A 129 -5.13 -20.33 -29.65
C VAL A 129 -5.34 -21.68 -30.32
N PRO A 130 -5.48 -21.80 -31.66
CA PRO A 130 -5.65 -23.10 -32.30
C PRO A 130 -4.50 -24.08 -32.03
N SER A 131 -3.24 -23.59 -32.07
CA SER A 131 -2.07 -24.41 -31.81
C SER A 131 -1.96 -24.86 -30.35
N LEU A 132 -2.36 -23.99 -29.41
CA LEU A 132 -2.41 -24.31 -27.98
C LEU A 132 -3.51 -25.32 -27.67
N LEU A 133 -4.66 -25.23 -28.35
CA LEU A 133 -5.75 -26.24 -28.24
C LEU A 133 -5.29 -27.63 -28.71
N ASP A 134 -4.58 -27.71 -29.82
CA ASP A 134 -4.00 -28.97 -30.31
C ASP A 134 -2.98 -29.54 -29.30
N ALA A 135 -2.15 -28.68 -28.69
CA ALA A 135 -1.15 -29.04 -27.70
C ALA A 135 -1.72 -29.56 -26.36
N LEU A 136 -3.01 -29.36 -26.06
CA LEU A 136 -3.68 -30.04 -24.93
C LEU A 136 -3.60 -31.57 -25.02
N ASN A 137 -3.45 -32.11 -26.23
CA ASN A 137 -3.34 -33.55 -26.51
C ASN A 137 -1.89 -34.04 -26.60
N ASP A 138 -0.90 -33.20 -26.28
CA ASP A 138 0.49 -33.59 -26.32
C ASP A 138 0.76 -34.81 -25.43
N PRO A 139 1.56 -35.82 -25.90
CA PRO A 139 1.87 -36.98 -25.08
C PRO A 139 2.66 -36.65 -23.81
N GLU A 140 3.45 -35.57 -23.84
CA GLU A 140 4.21 -35.11 -22.68
C GLU A 140 3.36 -34.22 -21.78
N VAL A 141 3.17 -34.66 -20.54
CA VAL A 141 2.26 -33.97 -19.59
C VAL A 141 2.67 -32.52 -19.31
N ASN A 142 3.96 -32.22 -19.31
CA ASN A 142 4.48 -30.87 -19.09
C ASN A 142 4.15 -29.93 -20.26
N VAL A 143 4.10 -30.43 -21.47
CA VAL A 143 3.74 -29.66 -22.67
C VAL A 143 2.25 -29.37 -22.67
N ALA A 144 1.44 -30.41 -22.44
CA ALA A 144 -0.02 -30.25 -22.35
C ALA A 144 -0.45 -29.33 -21.21
N SER A 145 0.22 -29.43 -20.04
CA SER A 145 -0.06 -28.56 -18.89
C SER A 145 0.30 -27.11 -19.20
N ALA A 146 1.44 -26.86 -19.83
CA ALA A 146 1.83 -25.53 -20.28
C ALA A 146 0.80 -24.96 -21.29
N ALA A 147 0.34 -25.76 -22.24
CA ALA A 147 -0.68 -25.33 -23.19
C ALA A 147 -2.00 -24.92 -22.48
N ALA A 148 -2.43 -25.70 -21.50
CA ALA A 148 -3.61 -25.34 -20.69
C ALA A 148 -3.40 -24.02 -19.94
N GLU A 149 -2.25 -23.83 -19.28
CA GLU A 149 -1.92 -22.58 -18.55
C GLU A 149 -1.93 -21.36 -19.49
N GLN A 150 -1.34 -21.48 -20.68
CA GLN A 150 -1.31 -20.35 -21.63
C GLN A 150 -2.69 -20.05 -22.21
N LEU A 151 -3.54 -21.06 -22.44
CA LEU A 151 -4.95 -20.83 -22.84
C LEU A 151 -5.73 -20.06 -21.75
N GLY A 152 -5.52 -20.41 -20.48
CA GLY A 152 -6.10 -19.67 -19.36
C GLY A 152 -5.60 -18.22 -19.30
N ALA A 153 -4.30 -18.01 -19.48
CA ALA A 153 -3.68 -16.68 -19.47
C ALA A 153 -4.18 -15.78 -20.63
N LEU A 154 -4.42 -16.38 -21.82
CA LEU A 154 -5.01 -15.67 -22.96
C LEU A 154 -6.48 -15.30 -22.75
N GLY A 155 -7.20 -16.01 -21.89
CA GLY A 155 -8.60 -15.71 -21.55
C GLY A 155 -9.60 -15.93 -22.68
N ASP A 156 -9.29 -16.76 -23.67
CA ASP A 156 -10.17 -17.06 -24.81
C ASP A 156 -11.30 -17.99 -24.39
N ALA A 157 -12.54 -17.50 -24.40
CA ALA A 157 -13.72 -18.28 -24.01
C ALA A 157 -13.92 -19.55 -24.86
N GLY A 158 -13.43 -19.59 -26.11
CA GLY A 158 -13.46 -20.77 -26.97
C GLY A 158 -12.62 -21.95 -26.46
N ALA A 159 -11.72 -21.71 -25.51
CA ALA A 159 -10.92 -22.75 -24.89
C ALA A 159 -11.67 -23.55 -23.80
N ALA A 160 -12.82 -23.08 -23.31
CA ALA A 160 -13.53 -23.69 -22.18
C ALA A 160 -13.91 -25.15 -22.43
N GLU A 161 -14.65 -25.42 -23.50
CA GLU A 161 -15.10 -26.78 -23.83
C GLU A 161 -13.92 -27.74 -24.13
N PRO A 162 -12.90 -27.36 -24.95
CA PRO A 162 -11.71 -28.18 -25.14
C PRO A 162 -10.96 -28.50 -23.83
N LEU A 163 -10.81 -27.52 -22.93
CA LEU A 163 -10.17 -27.72 -21.62
C LEU A 163 -10.98 -28.74 -20.77
N MET A 164 -12.30 -28.58 -20.69
CA MET A 164 -13.16 -29.51 -19.95
C MET A 164 -13.06 -30.95 -20.50
N GLN A 165 -13.07 -31.10 -21.81
CA GLN A 165 -12.91 -32.41 -22.46
C GLN A 165 -11.54 -33.01 -22.15
N ALA A 166 -10.46 -32.24 -22.25
CA ALA A 166 -9.12 -32.70 -21.95
C ALA A 166 -8.95 -33.11 -20.47
N ILE A 167 -9.53 -32.36 -19.50
CA ILE A 167 -9.54 -32.74 -18.08
C ILE A 167 -10.18 -34.11 -17.85
N LEU A 168 -11.29 -34.40 -18.56
CA LEU A 168 -12.02 -35.66 -18.40
C LEU A 168 -11.33 -36.85 -19.10
N GLN A 169 -10.58 -36.59 -20.17
CA GLN A 169 -9.89 -37.63 -20.95
C GLN A 169 -8.52 -38.01 -20.35
N ARG A 170 -7.87 -37.12 -19.64
CA ARG A 170 -6.54 -37.35 -19.07
C ARG A 170 -6.60 -37.58 -17.56
N ASP A 171 -5.83 -38.57 -17.08
CA ASP A 171 -5.74 -38.90 -15.65
C ASP A 171 -4.55 -38.24 -14.93
N ASP A 172 -3.69 -37.54 -15.67
CA ASP A 172 -2.52 -36.87 -15.13
C ASP A 172 -2.91 -35.75 -14.16
N LEU A 173 -2.51 -35.87 -12.90
CA LEU A 173 -2.85 -34.88 -11.87
C LEU A 173 -2.30 -33.50 -12.20
N LEU A 174 -1.05 -33.41 -12.68
CA LEU A 174 -0.43 -32.14 -13.04
C LEU A 174 -1.26 -31.42 -14.11
N PHE A 175 -1.63 -32.14 -15.18
CA PHE A 175 -2.47 -31.57 -16.23
C PHE A 175 -3.81 -31.11 -15.70
N ARG A 176 -4.49 -31.93 -14.88
CA ARG A 176 -5.81 -31.57 -14.29
C ARG A 176 -5.72 -30.30 -13.43
N PHE A 177 -4.64 -30.14 -12.65
CA PHE A 177 -4.42 -28.90 -11.88
C PHE A 177 -4.25 -27.69 -12.79
N SER A 178 -3.39 -27.75 -13.79
CA SER A 178 -3.15 -26.65 -14.73
C SER A 178 -4.43 -26.29 -15.50
N ALA A 179 -5.14 -27.31 -16.00
CA ALA A 179 -6.35 -27.10 -16.80
C ALA A 179 -7.56 -26.59 -15.97
N LEU A 180 -7.73 -27.03 -14.71
CA LEU A 180 -8.73 -26.47 -13.79
C LEU A 180 -8.41 -25.01 -13.45
N GLY A 181 -7.13 -24.69 -13.22
CA GLY A 181 -6.68 -23.32 -13.04
C GLY A 181 -6.94 -22.45 -14.26
N ALA A 182 -6.66 -22.97 -15.45
CA ALA A 182 -6.92 -22.30 -16.72
C ALA A 182 -8.41 -21.97 -16.93
N LEU A 183 -9.29 -22.93 -16.66
CA LEU A 183 -10.75 -22.71 -16.71
C LEU A 183 -11.16 -21.56 -15.77
N GLY A 184 -10.57 -21.47 -14.59
CA GLY A 184 -10.82 -20.39 -13.64
C GLY A 184 -10.36 -19.00 -14.11
N LEU A 185 -9.47 -18.93 -15.10
CA LEU A 185 -8.97 -17.66 -15.66
C LEU A 185 -9.77 -17.19 -16.88
N LEU A 186 -10.68 -18.01 -17.43
CA LEU A 186 -11.50 -17.63 -18.56
C LEU A 186 -12.50 -16.54 -18.18
N ALA A 187 -12.74 -15.59 -19.07
CA ALA A 187 -13.46 -14.36 -18.77
C ALA A 187 -14.98 -14.54 -18.54
N GLU A 188 -15.56 -15.66 -18.94
CA GLU A 188 -17.01 -15.89 -18.90
C GLU A 188 -17.38 -17.08 -18.02
N PRO A 189 -18.51 -17.00 -17.26
CA PRO A 189 -19.04 -18.14 -16.54
C PRO A 189 -19.41 -19.28 -17.51
N VAL A 190 -18.94 -20.49 -17.20
CA VAL A 190 -19.19 -21.69 -18.00
C VAL A 190 -19.81 -22.77 -17.11
N PRO A 191 -20.97 -23.37 -17.46
CA PRO A 191 -21.50 -24.45 -16.67
C PRO A 191 -20.59 -25.67 -16.74
N LEU A 192 -20.14 -26.14 -15.58
CA LEU A 192 -19.26 -27.30 -15.49
C LEU A 192 -20.09 -28.60 -15.52
N PRO A 193 -19.73 -29.60 -16.34
CA PRO A 193 -20.40 -30.87 -16.40
C PRO A 193 -20.26 -31.67 -15.08
N GLU A 194 -21.27 -32.43 -14.70
CA GLU A 194 -21.33 -33.16 -13.43
C GLU A 194 -20.14 -34.10 -13.18
N ASN A 195 -19.63 -34.75 -14.24
CA ASN A 195 -18.47 -35.63 -14.15
C ASN A 195 -17.15 -34.87 -13.83
N LEU A 196 -17.03 -33.58 -14.24
CA LEU A 196 -15.94 -32.74 -13.87
C LEU A 196 -16.06 -32.29 -12.41
N VAL A 197 -17.26 -31.89 -12.01
CA VAL A 197 -17.59 -31.53 -10.62
C VAL A 197 -17.30 -32.68 -9.66
N LYS A 198 -17.56 -33.93 -10.04
CA LYS A 198 -17.24 -35.14 -9.26
C LYS A 198 -15.74 -35.36 -9.01
N LEU A 199 -14.84 -34.68 -9.72
CA LEU A 199 -13.43 -34.70 -9.37
C LEU A 199 -13.15 -34.13 -7.98
N ALA A 200 -14.06 -33.35 -7.40
CA ALA A 200 -14.01 -32.88 -6.01
C ALA A 200 -14.07 -34.03 -4.98
N ASP A 201 -14.54 -35.21 -5.35
CA ASP A 201 -14.51 -36.40 -4.49
C ASP A 201 -13.07 -36.88 -4.22
N GLN A 202 -12.14 -36.55 -5.10
CA GLN A 202 -10.72 -36.81 -4.92
C GLN A 202 -10.09 -35.71 -4.06
N ASP A 203 -9.60 -36.08 -2.88
CA ASP A 203 -9.00 -35.14 -1.90
C ASP A 203 -7.94 -34.22 -2.50
N ILE A 204 -7.13 -34.74 -3.42
CA ILE A 204 -6.02 -34.03 -4.03
C ILE A 204 -6.51 -32.95 -5.03
N LEU A 205 -7.62 -33.18 -5.74
CA LEU A 205 -8.16 -32.25 -6.74
C LEU A 205 -9.22 -31.31 -6.16
N ARG A 206 -9.79 -31.63 -4.97
CA ARG A 206 -10.92 -30.92 -4.38
C ARG A 206 -10.70 -29.40 -4.30
N LYS A 207 -9.51 -28.97 -3.84
CA LYS A 207 -9.16 -27.55 -3.78
C LYS A 207 -9.27 -26.89 -5.17
N ALA A 208 -8.64 -27.49 -6.16
CA ALA A 208 -8.60 -26.94 -7.53
C ALA A 208 -9.99 -26.86 -8.16
N VAL A 209 -10.83 -27.90 -7.92
CA VAL A 209 -12.24 -27.89 -8.36
C VAL A 209 -13.02 -26.76 -7.69
N PHE A 210 -12.87 -26.57 -6.37
CA PHE A 210 -13.58 -25.49 -5.67
C PHE A 210 -13.13 -24.10 -6.15
N GLU A 211 -11.84 -23.90 -6.39
CA GLU A 211 -11.31 -22.66 -6.96
C GLU A 211 -11.88 -22.40 -8.36
N CYS A 212 -11.90 -23.43 -9.20
CA CYS A 212 -12.50 -23.35 -10.53
C CYS A 212 -14.00 -23.03 -10.46
N LEU A 213 -14.77 -23.72 -9.61
CA LEU A 213 -16.20 -23.45 -9.40
C LEU A 213 -16.42 -22.00 -8.95
N GLY A 214 -15.62 -21.50 -8.01
CA GLY A 214 -15.69 -20.11 -7.56
C GLY A 214 -15.52 -19.12 -8.69
N ALA A 215 -14.67 -19.39 -9.67
CA ALA A 215 -14.41 -18.51 -10.79
C ALA A 215 -15.50 -18.56 -11.88
N VAL A 216 -15.97 -19.76 -12.27
CA VAL A 216 -16.79 -19.92 -13.50
C VAL A 216 -18.21 -20.40 -13.27
N SER A 217 -18.56 -20.96 -12.09
CA SER A 217 -19.88 -21.54 -11.86
C SER A 217 -20.91 -20.50 -11.41
N ASP A 218 -22.18 -20.89 -11.53
CA ASP A 218 -23.33 -20.19 -10.97
C ASP A 218 -23.76 -20.77 -9.61
N ASP A 219 -24.96 -20.43 -9.14
CA ASP A 219 -25.52 -20.88 -7.87
C ASP A 219 -25.84 -22.39 -7.82
N SER A 220 -25.78 -23.13 -8.92
CA SER A 220 -25.95 -24.58 -8.93
C SER A 220 -24.90 -25.34 -8.11
N SER A 221 -23.69 -24.75 -7.97
CA SER A 221 -22.58 -25.31 -7.18
C SER A 221 -22.65 -25.02 -5.68
N PHE A 222 -23.62 -24.22 -5.23
CA PHE A 222 -23.76 -23.77 -3.86
C PHE A 222 -23.72 -24.90 -2.84
N LYS A 223 -24.52 -25.96 -3.06
CA LYS A 223 -24.62 -27.08 -2.13
C LYS A 223 -23.27 -27.82 -1.95
N LEU A 224 -22.56 -28.09 -3.04
CA LEU A 224 -21.27 -28.75 -3.00
C LEU A 224 -20.22 -27.90 -2.23
N LEU A 225 -20.21 -26.59 -2.46
CA LEU A 225 -19.29 -25.69 -1.76
C LEU A 225 -19.65 -25.56 -0.28
N LEU A 226 -20.95 -25.58 0.06
CA LEU A 226 -21.39 -25.60 1.45
C LEU A 226 -20.93 -26.87 2.16
N ASP A 227 -21.06 -28.04 1.53
CA ASP A 227 -20.52 -29.31 2.04
C ASP A 227 -18.99 -29.24 2.21
N GLY A 228 -18.33 -28.43 1.38
CA GLY A 228 -16.91 -28.13 1.47
C GLY A 228 -16.45 -27.49 2.79
N PHE A 229 -17.34 -26.82 3.53
CA PHE A 229 -17.03 -26.23 4.86
C PHE A 229 -16.69 -27.30 5.89
N SER A 230 -17.18 -28.53 5.72
CA SER A 230 -16.90 -29.68 6.57
C SER A 230 -15.69 -30.49 6.13
N CYS A 231 -14.96 -30.09 5.09
CA CYS A 231 -13.79 -30.80 4.61
C CYS A 231 -12.69 -30.86 5.68
N ARG A 232 -12.05 -32.03 5.79
CA ARG A 232 -10.93 -32.22 6.74
C ARG A 232 -9.73 -31.34 6.39
N GLN A 233 -9.46 -31.11 5.12
CA GLN A 233 -8.32 -30.34 4.64
C GLN A 233 -8.59 -28.83 4.73
N LYS A 234 -7.75 -28.10 5.47
CA LYS A 234 -7.83 -26.64 5.66
C LYS A 234 -7.91 -25.88 4.33
N ASN A 235 -7.03 -26.23 3.38
CA ASN A 235 -6.96 -25.55 2.08
C ASN A 235 -8.23 -25.75 1.24
N SER A 236 -8.87 -26.92 1.32
CA SER A 236 -10.15 -27.18 0.62
C SER A 236 -11.30 -26.40 1.25
N ARG A 237 -11.35 -26.32 2.61
CA ARG A 237 -12.33 -25.44 3.31
C ARG A 237 -12.16 -23.98 2.89
N ALA A 238 -10.93 -23.47 2.86
CA ALA A 238 -10.64 -22.11 2.46
C ALA A 238 -11.08 -21.83 1.01
N ALA A 239 -10.79 -22.74 0.09
CA ALA A 239 -11.25 -22.65 -1.29
C ALA A 239 -12.77 -22.64 -1.40
N ALA A 240 -13.47 -23.49 -0.64
CA ALA A 240 -14.92 -23.52 -0.61
C ALA A 240 -15.54 -22.20 -0.12
N VAL A 241 -14.99 -21.61 0.94
CA VAL A 241 -15.46 -20.32 1.48
C VAL A 241 -15.28 -19.20 0.46
N LYS A 242 -14.08 -19.10 -0.14
CA LYS A 242 -13.81 -18.10 -1.18
C LYS A 242 -14.71 -18.28 -2.40
N ALA A 243 -14.82 -19.50 -2.90
CA ALA A 243 -15.65 -19.83 -4.04
C ALA A 243 -17.13 -19.49 -3.82
N LEU A 244 -17.64 -19.79 -2.63
CA LEU A 244 -19.05 -19.52 -2.29
C LEU A 244 -19.31 -18.02 -2.19
N HIS A 245 -18.38 -17.25 -1.63
CA HIS A 245 -18.48 -15.78 -1.59
C HIS A 245 -18.47 -15.17 -3.00
N GLU A 246 -17.59 -15.64 -3.90
CA GLU A 246 -17.56 -15.18 -5.28
C GLU A 246 -18.84 -15.51 -6.06
N ILE A 247 -19.40 -16.71 -5.90
CA ILE A 247 -20.69 -17.08 -6.50
C ILE A 247 -21.80 -16.20 -5.94
N TYR A 248 -21.84 -15.97 -4.62
CA TYR A 248 -22.82 -15.08 -4.01
C TYR A 248 -22.80 -13.68 -4.63
N ARG A 249 -21.63 -13.09 -4.81
CA ARG A 249 -21.47 -11.74 -5.39
C ARG A 249 -22.04 -11.62 -6.81
N ARG A 250 -22.00 -12.71 -7.58
CA ARG A 250 -22.49 -12.76 -8.97
C ARG A 250 -23.94 -13.22 -9.10
N SER A 251 -24.49 -13.79 -8.04
CA SER A 251 -25.82 -14.41 -8.07
C SER A 251 -26.97 -13.38 -8.07
N SER A 252 -28.13 -13.78 -8.57
CA SER A 252 -29.35 -12.98 -8.49
C SER A 252 -29.81 -12.77 -7.05
N ALA A 253 -30.56 -11.70 -6.79
CA ALA A 253 -31.09 -11.41 -5.46
C ALA A 253 -31.89 -12.57 -4.84
N THR A 254 -32.60 -13.35 -5.67
CA THR A 254 -33.36 -14.53 -5.23
C THR A 254 -32.40 -15.63 -4.77
N ALA A 255 -31.35 -15.93 -5.56
CA ALA A 255 -30.33 -16.92 -5.20
C ALA A 255 -29.54 -16.49 -3.95
N GLN A 256 -29.16 -15.23 -3.86
CA GLN A 256 -28.49 -14.66 -2.68
C GLN A 256 -29.32 -14.85 -1.41
N LYS A 257 -30.64 -14.61 -1.48
CA LYS A 257 -31.54 -14.81 -0.35
C LYS A 257 -31.58 -16.29 0.09
N MET A 258 -31.72 -17.21 -0.86
CA MET A 258 -31.71 -18.65 -0.59
C MET A 258 -30.37 -19.10 0.06
N MET A 259 -29.26 -18.63 -0.49
CA MET A 259 -27.93 -18.93 0.07
C MET A 259 -27.81 -18.44 1.51
N CYS A 260 -28.23 -17.20 1.79
CA CYS A 260 -28.19 -16.63 3.14
C CYS A 260 -29.09 -17.43 4.11
N GLU A 261 -30.31 -17.79 3.73
CA GLU A 261 -31.22 -18.60 4.56
C GLU A 261 -30.60 -19.97 4.90
N THR A 262 -29.94 -20.60 3.90
CA THR A 262 -29.27 -21.89 4.12
C THR A 262 -28.04 -21.75 5.03
N LEU A 263 -27.19 -20.73 4.81
CA LEU A 263 -26.03 -20.46 5.66
C LEU A 263 -26.43 -20.15 7.11
N GLN A 264 -27.55 -19.47 7.35
CA GLN A 264 -28.07 -19.21 8.69
C GLN A 264 -28.40 -20.49 9.46
N SER A 265 -28.76 -21.57 8.77
CA SER A 265 -29.00 -22.87 9.42
C SER A 265 -27.71 -23.50 10.01
N LEU A 266 -26.52 -22.99 9.65
CA LEU A 266 -25.24 -23.43 10.23
C LEU A 266 -24.94 -22.78 11.58
N LYS A 267 -25.78 -21.87 12.07
CA LYS A 267 -25.62 -21.30 13.39
C LYS A 267 -25.62 -22.43 14.43
N ASP A 268 -24.73 -22.33 15.41
CA ASP A 268 -24.51 -23.33 16.46
C ASP A 268 -24.00 -24.71 15.97
N SER A 269 -23.65 -24.84 14.68
CA SER A 269 -23.12 -26.09 14.13
C SER A 269 -21.64 -26.34 14.45
N ASP A 270 -21.18 -27.58 14.29
CA ASP A 270 -19.79 -27.99 14.47
C ASP A 270 -18.86 -27.54 13.33
N VAL A 271 -19.39 -26.91 12.29
CA VAL A 271 -18.61 -26.37 11.17
C VAL A 271 -17.83 -25.09 11.57
N ILE A 272 -18.38 -24.29 12.50
CA ILE A 272 -17.83 -22.99 12.87
C ILE A 272 -16.38 -23.06 13.37
N PRO A 273 -15.98 -23.97 14.30
CA PRO A 273 -14.59 -24.10 14.70
C PRO A 273 -13.64 -24.34 13.54
N GLY A 274 -14.06 -25.18 12.57
CA GLY A 274 -13.28 -25.44 11.37
C GLY A 274 -13.12 -24.22 10.45
N LEU A 275 -14.11 -23.33 10.41
CA LEU A 275 -14.02 -22.06 9.69
C LEU A 275 -13.09 -21.06 10.43
N MET A 276 -13.13 -21.03 11.76
CA MET A 276 -12.24 -20.18 12.56
C MET A 276 -10.76 -20.56 12.42
N GLU A 277 -10.44 -21.84 12.19
CA GLU A 277 -9.08 -22.27 11.89
C GLU A 277 -8.52 -21.71 10.57
N LEU A 278 -9.38 -21.19 9.70
CA LEU A 278 -8.97 -20.65 8.40
C LEU A 278 -8.35 -19.26 8.47
N ILE A 279 -8.49 -18.55 9.58
CA ILE A 279 -7.96 -17.20 9.75
C ILE A 279 -6.49 -17.18 9.35
N ASP A 280 -6.16 -16.39 8.33
CA ASP A 280 -4.80 -16.16 7.85
C ASP A 280 -4.61 -14.67 7.56
N LYS A 281 -3.72 -14.03 8.33
CA LYS A 281 -3.42 -12.59 8.24
C LYS A 281 -2.84 -12.14 6.89
N ARG A 282 -2.52 -13.09 6.00
CA ARG A 282 -1.88 -12.85 4.71
C ARG A 282 -2.83 -13.04 3.52
N ASP A 283 -4.05 -13.52 3.76
CA ASP A 283 -5.05 -13.78 2.71
C ASP A 283 -6.28 -12.89 2.94
N ASP A 284 -6.21 -11.66 2.41
CA ASP A 284 -7.28 -10.67 2.55
C ASP A 284 -8.58 -11.14 1.89
N VAL A 285 -8.50 -11.87 0.77
CA VAL A 285 -9.66 -12.43 0.06
C VAL A 285 -10.39 -13.46 0.91
N LEU A 286 -9.64 -14.35 1.58
CA LEU A 286 -10.22 -15.32 2.51
C LEU A 286 -10.84 -14.62 3.72
N THR A 287 -10.16 -13.60 4.25
CA THR A 287 -10.65 -12.82 5.38
C THR A 287 -11.96 -12.13 5.03
N GLU A 288 -12.08 -11.49 3.87
CA GLU A 288 -13.32 -10.87 3.40
C GLU A 288 -14.45 -11.89 3.27
N ALA A 289 -14.17 -13.06 2.67
CA ALA A 289 -15.15 -14.14 2.54
C ALA A 289 -15.61 -14.71 3.90
N LEU A 290 -14.70 -14.83 4.88
CA LEU A 290 -15.02 -15.23 6.25
C LEU A 290 -15.85 -14.17 6.98
N LEU A 291 -15.54 -12.88 6.80
CA LEU A 291 -16.33 -11.79 7.36
C LEU A 291 -17.76 -11.82 6.84
N TRP A 292 -17.94 -11.95 5.51
CA TRP A 292 -19.25 -12.11 4.92
C TRP A 292 -19.99 -13.34 5.48
N THR A 293 -19.30 -14.48 5.56
CA THR A 293 -19.86 -15.73 6.11
C THR A 293 -20.32 -15.52 7.56
N SER A 294 -19.52 -14.82 8.38
CA SER A 294 -19.85 -14.52 9.77
C SER A 294 -21.11 -13.69 9.92
N VAL A 295 -21.27 -12.65 9.09
CA VAL A 295 -22.45 -11.76 9.06
C VAL A 295 -23.71 -12.54 8.68
N VAL A 296 -23.58 -13.48 7.73
CA VAL A 296 -24.73 -14.28 7.28
C VAL A 296 -25.13 -15.32 8.32
N ILE A 297 -24.17 -16.08 8.87
CA ILE A 297 -24.45 -17.15 9.86
C ILE A 297 -24.88 -16.58 11.21
N ARG A 298 -24.33 -15.44 11.63
CA ARG A 298 -24.62 -14.76 12.92
C ARG A 298 -24.28 -15.61 14.15
N ASP A 299 -23.15 -16.30 14.10
CA ASP A 299 -22.68 -17.09 15.24
C ASP A 299 -21.63 -16.28 16.05
N PRO A 300 -21.81 -16.12 17.37
CA PRO A 300 -20.87 -15.34 18.21
C PRO A 300 -19.42 -15.85 18.18
N ARG A 301 -19.20 -17.11 17.88
CA ARG A 301 -17.87 -17.71 17.78
C ARG A 301 -17.00 -17.06 16.71
N PHE A 302 -17.59 -16.31 15.74
CA PHE A 302 -16.83 -15.51 14.78
C PHE A 302 -16.25 -14.20 15.34
N ILE A 303 -16.62 -13.79 16.53
CA ILE A 303 -16.20 -12.51 17.11
C ILE A 303 -14.68 -12.30 17.14
N PRO A 304 -13.83 -13.29 17.50
CA PRO A 304 -12.38 -13.13 17.44
C PRO A 304 -11.86 -12.79 16.02
N LEU A 305 -12.48 -13.34 14.97
CA LEU A 305 -12.19 -12.99 13.58
C LEU A 305 -12.44 -11.51 13.31
N LEU A 306 -13.53 -10.96 13.82
CA LEU A 306 -13.91 -9.56 13.57
C LEU A 306 -12.89 -8.58 14.15
N ILE A 307 -12.37 -8.88 15.36
CA ILE A 307 -11.34 -8.05 15.99
C ILE A 307 -10.04 -8.10 15.20
N GLU A 308 -9.63 -9.29 14.80
CA GLU A 308 -8.40 -9.48 14.03
C GLU A 308 -8.47 -8.81 12.65
N ALA A 309 -9.60 -8.96 11.97
CA ALA A 309 -9.84 -8.32 10.68
C ALA A 309 -9.90 -6.79 10.77
N TYR A 310 -10.40 -6.24 11.89
CA TYR A 310 -10.42 -4.80 12.12
C TYR A 310 -9.01 -4.21 12.33
N ALA A 311 -8.09 -4.99 12.86
CA ALA A 311 -6.70 -4.58 13.03
C ALA A 311 -5.88 -4.55 11.72
N ASN A 312 -6.44 -5.03 10.60
CA ASN A 312 -5.83 -5.03 9.28
C ASN A 312 -6.46 -3.92 8.41
N GLU A 313 -5.63 -2.99 7.91
CA GLU A 313 -6.09 -1.84 7.11
C GLU A 313 -6.93 -2.23 5.89
N CYS A 314 -6.61 -3.35 5.22
CA CYS A 314 -7.35 -3.81 4.04
C CYS A 314 -8.77 -4.30 4.34
N THR A 315 -9.01 -4.83 5.55
CA THR A 315 -10.28 -5.45 5.95
C THR A 315 -11.02 -4.71 7.05
N ALA A 316 -10.46 -3.60 7.56
CA ALA A 316 -11.01 -2.84 8.69
C ALA A 316 -12.45 -2.36 8.47
N ASP A 317 -12.74 -1.80 7.29
CA ASP A 317 -14.09 -1.29 6.98
C ASP A 317 -15.12 -2.42 6.91
N ALA A 318 -14.76 -3.54 6.29
CA ALA A 318 -15.63 -4.73 6.22
C ALA A 318 -15.87 -5.34 7.60
N ALA A 319 -14.83 -5.40 8.43
CA ALA A 319 -14.92 -5.87 9.81
C ALA A 319 -15.81 -4.96 10.66
N LEU A 320 -15.65 -3.63 10.54
CA LEU A 320 -16.49 -2.66 11.24
C LEU A 320 -17.96 -2.78 10.84
N ALA A 321 -18.24 -2.95 9.55
CA ALA A 321 -19.61 -3.19 9.07
C ALA A 321 -20.20 -4.48 9.65
N ALA A 322 -19.41 -5.56 9.70
CA ALA A 322 -19.80 -6.82 10.30
C ALA A 322 -20.11 -6.67 11.80
N ILE A 323 -19.26 -5.98 12.56
CA ILE A 323 -19.45 -5.74 14.00
C ILE A 323 -20.71 -4.92 14.27
N LYS A 324 -20.93 -3.85 13.50
CA LYS A 324 -22.16 -3.05 13.60
C LYS A 324 -23.41 -3.89 13.33
N PHE A 325 -23.30 -4.86 12.46
CA PHE A 325 -24.38 -5.79 12.14
C PHE A 325 -24.66 -6.77 13.30
N PHE A 326 -23.62 -7.29 13.98
CA PHE A 326 -23.77 -8.13 15.17
C PHE A 326 -24.35 -7.35 16.35
N GLY A 327 -24.15 -6.03 16.41
CA GLY A 327 -24.76 -5.15 17.39
C GLY A 327 -24.08 -5.16 18.76
N HIS A 328 -24.78 -4.52 19.72
CA HIS A 328 -24.26 -4.28 21.06
C HIS A 328 -23.93 -5.55 21.87
N GLU A 329 -24.72 -6.60 21.74
CA GLU A 329 -24.52 -7.85 22.48
C GLU A 329 -23.20 -8.54 22.12
N ALA A 330 -22.82 -8.51 20.86
CA ALA A 330 -21.55 -9.06 20.42
C ALA A 330 -20.34 -8.34 21.03
N LEU A 331 -20.39 -7.01 21.11
CA LEU A 331 -19.33 -6.23 21.77
C LEU A 331 -19.27 -6.48 23.27
N LEU A 332 -20.43 -6.70 23.95
CA LEU A 332 -20.45 -7.08 25.36
C LEU A 332 -19.77 -8.43 25.60
N GLU A 333 -19.99 -9.41 24.73
CA GLU A 333 -19.35 -10.71 24.81
C GLU A 333 -17.83 -10.61 24.63
N ILE A 334 -17.36 -9.83 23.64
CA ILE A 334 -15.93 -9.56 23.47
C ILE A 334 -15.36 -8.86 24.70
N ALA A 335 -16.05 -7.84 25.20
CA ALA A 335 -15.63 -7.04 26.34
C ALA A 335 -15.48 -7.89 27.61
N SER A 336 -16.35 -8.91 27.78
CA SER A 336 -16.26 -9.86 28.90
C SER A 336 -14.96 -10.68 28.90
N GLN A 337 -14.28 -10.76 27.77
CA GLN A 337 -13.02 -11.49 27.59
C GLN A 337 -11.80 -10.56 27.45
N TYR A 338 -11.93 -9.27 27.78
CA TYR A 338 -10.89 -8.26 27.60
C TYR A 338 -9.51 -8.72 28.10
N SER A 339 -9.43 -9.27 29.30
CA SER A 339 -8.17 -9.74 29.91
C SER A 339 -7.53 -10.94 29.19
N ASN A 340 -8.29 -11.68 28.38
CA ASN A 340 -7.80 -12.80 27.58
C ASN A 340 -7.30 -12.39 26.19
N LEU A 341 -7.60 -11.14 25.76
CA LEU A 341 -7.16 -10.63 24.48
C LEU A 341 -5.66 -10.27 24.53
N ASP A 342 -4.99 -10.42 23.40
CA ASP A 342 -3.65 -9.88 23.21
C ASP A 342 -3.68 -8.34 23.09
N GLU A 343 -2.52 -7.71 23.03
CA GLU A 343 -2.37 -6.26 22.90
C GLU A 343 -3.19 -5.68 21.72
N ARG A 344 -3.16 -6.36 20.56
CA ARG A 344 -3.89 -5.93 19.36
C ARG A 344 -5.39 -6.06 19.56
N GLY A 345 -5.84 -7.15 20.13
CA GLY A 345 -7.24 -7.38 20.46
C GLY A 345 -7.78 -6.33 21.42
N ARG A 346 -7.04 -6.00 22.50
CA ARG A 346 -7.45 -4.98 23.48
C ARG A 346 -7.50 -3.57 22.88
N SER A 347 -6.48 -3.20 22.09
CA SER A 347 -6.46 -1.89 21.41
C SER A 347 -7.57 -1.80 20.34
N GLY A 348 -7.77 -2.86 19.55
CA GLY A 348 -8.84 -2.96 18.58
C GLY A 348 -10.23 -2.84 19.18
N LEU A 349 -10.46 -3.51 20.33
CA LEU A 349 -11.74 -3.41 21.05
C LEU A 349 -12.03 -1.97 21.50
N CYS A 350 -11.04 -1.24 22.04
CA CYS A 350 -11.24 0.16 22.41
C CYS A 350 -11.69 1.01 21.23
N LEU A 351 -11.02 0.86 20.08
CA LEU A 351 -11.38 1.59 18.86
C LEU A 351 -12.77 1.21 18.35
N LEU A 352 -13.11 -0.07 18.35
CA LEU A 352 -14.44 -0.57 17.94
C LEU A 352 -15.57 -0.01 18.82
N ILE A 353 -15.38 0.01 20.14
CA ILE A 353 -16.33 0.62 21.06
C ILE A 353 -16.58 2.07 20.68
N SER A 354 -15.53 2.81 20.34
CA SER A 354 -15.66 4.22 19.94
C SER A 354 -16.31 4.41 18.57
N GLU A 355 -16.07 3.51 17.62
CA GLU A 355 -16.68 3.56 16.28
C GLU A 355 -18.17 3.20 16.30
N CYS A 356 -18.56 2.26 17.15
CA CYS A 356 -19.95 1.86 17.29
C CYS A 356 -20.77 2.80 18.18
N ALA A 357 -20.11 3.59 19.03
CA ALA A 357 -20.72 4.54 19.98
C ALA A 357 -21.77 3.90 20.89
N TYR A 358 -21.59 2.64 21.26
CA TYR A 358 -22.50 1.94 22.16
C TYR A 358 -22.22 2.31 23.62
N SER A 359 -23.28 2.45 24.42
CA SER A 359 -23.19 2.70 25.86
C SER A 359 -22.84 1.42 26.66
N GLY A 360 -22.29 1.58 27.86
CA GLY A 360 -22.05 0.47 28.79
C GLY A 360 -20.62 -0.08 28.80
N PHE A 361 -19.69 0.54 28.04
CA PHE A 361 -18.29 0.11 27.97
C PHE A 361 -17.30 1.02 28.72
N ASN A 362 -17.81 1.94 29.54
CA ASN A 362 -16.98 2.92 30.25
C ASN A 362 -15.90 2.25 31.12
N ASP A 363 -16.24 1.16 31.80
CA ASP A 363 -15.33 0.45 32.69
C ASP A 363 -14.18 -0.23 31.90
N ILE A 364 -14.46 -0.76 30.71
CA ILE A 364 -13.44 -1.33 29.81
C ILE A 364 -12.49 -0.23 29.32
N ILE A 365 -13.00 0.92 28.92
CA ILE A 365 -12.15 2.04 28.49
C ILE A 365 -11.32 2.54 29.68
N LYS A 366 -11.88 2.62 30.87
CA LYS A 366 -11.11 2.95 32.09
C LYS A 366 -10.00 1.96 32.38
N GLU A 367 -10.29 0.67 32.34
CA GLU A 367 -9.28 -0.40 32.52
C GLU A 367 -8.17 -0.26 31.48
N ALA A 368 -8.53 -0.02 30.21
CA ALA A 368 -7.60 0.12 29.11
C ALA A 368 -6.71 1.37 29.21
N LEU A 369 -7.15 2.45 29.87
CA LEU A 369 -6.31 3.62 30.15
C LEU A 369 -5.13 3.28 31.07
N HIS A 370 -5.21 2.20 31.85
CA HIS A 370 -4.16 1.72 32.74
C HIS A 370 -3.47 0.44 32.23
N ASP A 371 -3.66 0.07 30.96
CA ASP A 371 -3.06 -1.13 30.38
C ASP A 371 -1.52 -1.05 30.36
N GLN A 372 -0.87 -2.19 30.46
CA GLN A 372 0.60 -2.28 30.37
C GLN A 372 1.13 -1.83 29.00
N SER A 373 0.37 -2.08 27.92
CA SER A 373 0.72 -1.69 26.56
C SER A 373 0.38 -0.23 26.27
N ALA A 374 1.37 0.53 25.82
CA ALA A 374 1.19 1.90 25.36
C ALA A 374 0.21 2.04 24.18
N GLN A 375 0.13 1.03 23.31
CA GLN A 375 -0.81 1.02 22.18
C GLN A 375 -2.26 0.93 22.69
N VAL A 376 -2.51 0.13 23.72
CA VAL A 376 -3.83 0.00 24.34
C VAL A 376 -4.21 1.29 25.05
N ARG A 377 -3.31 1.87 25.87
CA ARG A 377 -3.54 3.15 26.56
C ARG A 377 -3.86 4.27 25.56
N LYS A 378 -3.11 4.35 24.47
CA LYS A 378 -3.35 5.30 23.38
C LYS A 378 -4.75 5.12 22.77
N ALA A 379 -5.11 3.89 22.40
CA ALA A 379 -6.42 3.58 21.81
C ALA A 379 -7.56 3.92 22.79
N ALA A 380 -7.39 3.61 24.07
CA ALA A 380 -8.35 3.94 25.12
C ALA A 380 -8.52 5.46 25.29
N ALA A 381 -7.43 6.22 25.30
CA ALA A 381 -7.49 7.68 25.38
C ALA A 381 -8.24 8.28 24.18
N MET A 382 -7.93 7.84 22.95
CA MET A 382 -8.65 8.27 21.74
C MET A 382 -10.16 7.95 21.84
N SER A 383 -10.49 6.76 22.32
CA SER A 383 -11.88 6.30 22.47
C SER A 383 -12.64 7.06 23.54
N ALA A 384 -12.00 7.35 24.69
CA ALA A 384 -12.58 8.17 25.74
C ALA A 384 -12.93 9.57 25.26
N GLY A 385 -12.04 10.19 24.49
CA GLY A 385 -12.26 11.50 23.88
C GLY A 385 -13.41 11.49 22.86
N LYS A 386 -13.44 10.51 21.96
CA LYS A 386 -14.47 10.37 20.93
C LYS A 386 -15.86 10.09 21.50
N LEU A 387 -15.93 9.28 22.55
CA LEU A 387 -17.19 8.93 23.22
C LEU A 387 -17.67 9.98 24.24
N GLY A 388 -16.89 11.00 24.51
CA GLY A 388 -17.26 12.05 25.48
C GLY A 388 -17.28 11.55 26.93
N LEU A 389 -16.42 10.59 27.33
CA LEU A 389 -16.43 9.95 28.65
C LEU A 389 -15.85 10.85 29.74
N SER A 390 -16.67 11.76 30.28
CA SER A 390 -16.26 12.66 31.36
C SER A 390 -15.77 11.96 32.62
N THR A 391 -16.19 10.70 32.84
CA THR A 391 -15.73 9.87 33.95
C THR A 391 -14.27 9.44 33.84
N CYS A 392 -13.65 9.58 32.67
CA CYS A 392 -12.25 9.24 32.40
C CYS A 392 -11.30 10.45 32.50
N VAL A 393 -11.78 11.64 32.86
CA VAL A 393 -10.94 12.85 32.89
C VAL A 393 -9.72 12.68 33.79
N ALA A 394 -9.90 12.17 35.02
CA ALA A 394 -8.80 11.96 35.96
C ALA A 394 -7.78 10.90 35.44
N ASP A 395 -8.27 9.82 34.83
CA ASP A 395 -7.44 8.77 34.28
C ASP A 395 -6.62 9.31 33.07
N LEU A 396 -7.25 10.14 32.22
CA LEU A 396 -6.57 10.80 31.11
C LEU A 396 -5.50 11.81 31.58
N VAL A 397 -5.76 12.52 32.68
CA VAL A 397 -4.77 13.42 33.28
C VAL A 397 -3.56 12.63 33.80
N SER A 398 -3.75 11.44 34.36
CA SER A 398 -2.62 10.59 34.76
C SER A 398 -1.71 10.16 33.61
N LEU A 399 -2.25 10.08 32.37
CA LEU A 399 -1.48 9.77 31.17
C LEU A 399 -0.63 10.93 30.66
N ILE A 400 -0.70 12.11 31.27
CA ILE A 400 0.23 13.22 31.01
C ILE A 400 1.65 12.87 31.50
N ASP A 401 1.75 11.98 32.49
CA ASP A 401 3.02 11.45 32.99
C ASP A 401 3.45 10.15 32.27
N ASP A 402 2.79 9.76 31.19
CA ASP A 402 3.14 8.55 30.45
C ASP A 402 4.51 8.66 29.77
N SER A 403 5.34 7.62 29.87
CA SER A 403 6.66 7.55 29.26
C SER A 403 6.62 7.64 27.73
N GLU A 404 5.51 7.23 27.13
CA GLU A 404 5.33 7.17 25.69
C GLU A 404 4.68 8.44 25.16
N LYS A 405 5.42 9.23 24.39
CA LYS A 405 4.96 10.51 23.82
C LYS A 405 3.65 10.41 23.02
N GLN A 406 3.38 9.24 22.43
CA GLN A 406 2.14 9.02 21.67
C GLN A 406 0.91 8.93 22.62
N VAL A 407 1.08 8.34 23.80
CA VAL A 407 0.02 8.24 24.81
C VAL A 407 -0.25 9.62 25.40
N TYR A 408 0.80 10.36 25.80
CA TYR A 408 0.70 11.75 26.24
C TYR A 408 -0.10 12.62 25.26
N ARG A 409 0.24 12.55 23.97
CA ARG A 409 -0.48 13.34 22.94
C ARG A 409 -1.95 12.91 22.80
N ALA A 410 -2.22 11.61 22.85
CA ALA A 410 -3.59 11.10 22.78
C ALA A 410 -4.42 11.55 24.00
N ALA A 411 -3.83 11.56 25.20
CA ALA A 411 -4.48 12.04 26.41
C ALA A 411 -4.85 13.52 26.31
N ILE A 412 -3.93 14.39 25.84
CA ILE A 412 -4.23 15.81 25.62
C ILE A 412 -5.36 15.99 24.61
N ALA A 413 -5.29 15.32 23.46
CA ALA A 413 -6.32 15.40 22.43
C ALA A 413 -7.70 14.93 22.94
N ALA A 414 -7.72 13.86 23.75
CA ALA A 414 -8.94 13.37 24.40
C ALA A 414 -9.51 14.40 25.39
N LEU A 415 -8.68 14.98 26.24
CA LEU A 415 -9.09 16.03 27.19
C LEU A 415 -9.61 17.28 26.46
N GLN A 416 -8.98 17.69 25.36
CA GLN A 416 -9.47 18.77 24.51
C GLN A 416 -10.86 18.47 23.94
N SER A 417 -11.07 17.24 23.44
CA SER A 417 -12.39 16.80 22.96
C SER A 417 -13.41 16.82 24.10
N LEU A 418 -13.04 16.35 25.30
CA LEU A 418 -13.91 16.33 26.48
C LEU A 418 -14.24 17.74 27.00
N ALA A 419 -13.42 18.73 26.73
CA ALA A 419 -13.72 20.13 27.11
C ALA A 419 -15.03 20.62 26.50
N ALA A 420 -15.39 20.13 25.32
CA ALA A 420 -16.67 20.46 24.66
C ALA A 420 -17.88 19.81 25.36
N PHE A 421 -17.71 18.63 25.96
CA PHE A 421 -18.80 17.86 26.59
C PHE A 421 -18.88 18.10 28.11
N SER A 422 -17.76 18.37 28.77
CA SER A 422 -17.65 18.41 30.23
C SER A 422 -16.63 19.44 30.69
N ARG A 423 -16.85 20.71 30.28
CA ARG A 423 -15.97 21.85 30.60
C ARG A 423 -15.58 21.91 32.09
N ALA A 424 -16.54 21.75 33.01
CA ALA A 424 -16.29 21.87 34.45
C ALA A 424 -15.31 20.80 34.97
N ALA A 425 -15.43 19.54 34.50
CA ALA A 425 -14.54 18.45 34.93
C ALA A 425 -13.12 18.66 34.41
N VAL A 426 -12.98 19.07 33.15
CA VAL A 426 -11.67 19.35 32.57
C VAL A 426 -11.03 20.57 33.22
N MET A 427 -11.79 21.64 33.48
CA MET A 427 -11.29 22.85 34.16
C MET A 427 -10.77 22.59 35.59
N ALA A 428 -11.41 21.70 36.32
CA ALA A 428 -10.94 21.35 37.67
C ALA A 428 -9.52 20.76 37.65
N GLU A 429 -9.24 19.86 36.70
CA GLU A 429 -7.92 19.23 36.54
C GLU A 429 -6.90 20.17 35.89
N VAL A 430 -7.32 21.02 34.95
CA VAL A 430 -6.44 22.02 34.32
C VAL A 430 -5.89 22.98 35.39
N GLY A 431 -6.66 23.32 36.41
CA GLY A 431 -6.17 24.14 37.53
C GLY A 431 -4.99 23.53 38.28
N ASN A 432 -5.03 22.20 38.47
CA ASN A 432 -3.96 21.44 39.09
C ASN A 432 -2.71 21.39 38.19
N LEU A 433 -2.88 21.11 36.90
CA LEU A 433 -1.80 21.09 35.92
C LEU A 433 -1.12 22.45 35.76
N TYR A 434 -1.93 23.51 35.68
CA TYR A 434 -1.46 24.88 35.55
C TYR A 434 -0.58 25.33 36.73
N SER A 435 -0.92 24.92 37.94
CA SER A 435 -0.19 25.27 39.17
C SER A 435 0.92 24.32 39.52
N SER A 436 1.18 23.32 38.69
CA SER A 436 2.18 22.27 38.93
C SER A 436 3.62 22.82 38.87
N LYS A 437 4.50 22.24 39.69
CA LYS A 437 5.94 22.48 39.61
C LYS A 437 6.59 21.82 38.41
N LEU A 438 5.95 20.83 37.79
CA LEU A 438 6.47 20.07 36.67
C LEU A 438 6.19 20.82 35.34
N PRO A 439 7.20 21.18 34.56
CA PRO A 439 6.99 21.93 33.32
C PRO A 439 6.05 21.24 32.33
N HIS A 440 6.17 19.92 32.14
CA HIS A 440 5.31 19.18 31.20
C HIS A 440 3.82 19.17 31.60
N HIS A 441 3.49 19.33 32.90
CA HIS A 441 2.10 19.55 33.34
C HIS A 441 1.59 20.93 32.89
N ARG A 442 2.43 22.00 33.08
CA ARG A 442 2.08 23.35 32.64
C ARG A 442 2.01 23.45 31.11
N GLU A 443 2.87 22.68 30.40
CA GLU A 443 2.81 22.50 28.94
C GLU A 443 1.45 21.92 28.52
N ALA A 444 1.02 20.83 29.15
CA ALA A 444 -0.28 20.22 28.90
C ALA A 444 -1.43 21.19 29.22
N ALA A 445 -1.34 21.92 30.34
CA ALA A 445 -2.29 22.94 30.70
C ALA A 445 -2.45 24.02 29.63
N ALA A 446 -1.37 24.43 28.97
CA ALA A 446 -1.42 25.43 27.89
C ALA A 446 -2.33 24.99 26.74
N PHE A 447 -2.20 23.74 26.27
CA PHE A 447 -3.05 23.20 25.20
C PHE A 447 -4.53 23.07 25.62
N LEU A 448 -4.79 22.72 26.88
CA LEU A 448 -6.14 22.58 27.41
C LEU A 448 -6.80 23.96 27.63
N LEU A 449 -6.05 24.93 28.16
CA LEU A 449 -6.54 26.33 28.34
C LEU A 449 -6.92 26.98 27.01
N ALA A 450 -6.17 26.65 25.94
CA ALA A 450 -6.50 27.14 24.60
C ALA A 450 -7.84 26.59 24.12
N SER A 451 -8.12 25.30 24.30
CA SER A 451 -9.39 24.66 23.91
C SER A 451 -10.57 25.10 24.80
N LEU A 452 -10.27 25.62 26.00
CA LEU A 452 -11.25 26.15 26.95
C LEU A 452 -11.48 27.68 26.81
N ASP A 453 -10.77 28.36 25.90
CA ASP A 453 -10.76 29.83 25.72
C ASP A 453 -10.42 30.62 27.03
N GLU A 454 -9.49 30.03 27.85
CA GLU A 454 -9.04 30.63 29.12
C GLU A 454 -7.84 31.56 28.89
N ARG A 455 -8.09 32.70 28.28
CA ARG A 455 -7.09 33.65 27.75
C ARG A 455 -6.15 34.20 28.80
N ASP A 456 -6.66 34.62 29.96
CA ASP A 456 -5.86 35.24 31.02
C ASP A 456 -4.78 34.28 31.56
N ARG A 457 -5.13 33.02 31.75
CA ARG A 457 -4.15 31.98 32.20
C ARG A 457 -3.17 31.62 31.11
N LEU A 458 -3.62 31.52 29.86
CA LEU A 458 -2.78 31.24 28.73
C LEU A 458 -1.75 32.36 28.50
N GLN A 459 -2.17 33.63 28.69
CA GLN A 459 -1.28 34.78 28.65
C GLN A 459 -0.19 34.71 29.74
N GLN A 460 -0.50 34.19 30.91
CA GLN A 460 0.50 34.03 31.97
C GLN A 460 1.54 32.97 31.60
N LEU A 461 1.15 31.87 30.92
CA LEU A 461 2.08 30.81 30.48
C LEU A 461 3.03 31.23 29.35
N ILE A 462 2.73 32.31 28.60
CA ILE A 462 3.68 32.90 27.64
C ILE A 462 4.93 33.46 28.39
N ASN A 463 4.77 33.83 29.66
CA ASN A 463 5.86 34.35 30.49
C ASN A 463 6.36 33.35 31.54
N ASP A 464 6.12 32.03 31.32
CA ASP A 464 6.57 30.98 32.22
C ASP A 464 8.11 30.94 32.30
N GLU A 465 8.63 30.52 33.45
CA GLU A 465 10.07 30.37 33.68
C GLU A 465 10.71 29.36 32.72
N ASP A 466 9.97 28.31 32.34
CA ASP A 466 10.42 27.24 31.45
C ASP A 466 10.12 27.56 29.98
N ALA A 467 11.13 27.49 29.12
CA ALA A 467 11.00 27.81 27.70
C ALA A 467 10.06 26.85 26.94
N GLN A 468 9.99 25.57 27.33
CA GLN A 468 9.08 24.61 26.68
C GLN A 468 7.62 24.94 27.00
N VAL A 469 7.34 25.42 28.20
CA VAL A 469 6.00 25.88 28.60
C VAL A 469 5.61 27.13 27.80
N ARG A 470 6.53 28.12 27.67
CA ARG A 470 6.28 29.32 26.83
C ARG A 470 6.02 28.93 25.38
N LYS A 471 6.85 28.04 24.82
CA LYS A 471 6.67 27.50 23.47
C LYS A 471 5.31 26.82 23.29
N ALA A 472 4.90 25.99 24.25
CA ALA A 472 3.60 25.30 24.21
C ALA A 472 2.42 26.30 24.29
N ALA A 473 2.52 27.34 25.13
CA ALA A 473 1.52 28.38 25.23
C ALA A 473 1.36 29.15 23.90
N VAL A 474 2.48 29.50 23.26
CA VAL A 474 2.49 30.15 21.94
C VAL A 474 1.89 29.24 20.87
N ALA A 475 2.30 27.95 20.82
CA ALA A 475 1.78 26.98 19.87
C ALA A 475 0.25 26.78 20.06
N ALA A 476 -0.21 26.72 21.30
CA ALA A 476 -1.62 26.59 21.65
C ALA A 476 -2.44 27.82 21.19
N ILE A 477 -1.92 29.04 21.34
CA ILE A 477 -2.52 30.27 20.81
C ILE A 477 -2.61 30.21 19.28
N GLY A 478 -1.56 29.77 18.60
CA GLY A 478 -1.55 29.61 17.14
C GLY A 478 -2.59 28.64 16.62
N THR A 479 -3.08 27.69 17.45
CA THR A 479 -4.19 26.78 17.08
C THR A 479 -5.57 27.39 17.28
N CYS A 480 -5.71 28.33 18.22
CA CYS A 480 -6.98 29.04 18.48
C CYS A 480 -7.30 30.11 17.42
N CYS A 481 -6.33 30.54 16.62
CA CYS A 481 -6.45 31.55 15.57
C CYS A 481 -7.18 32.83 16.01
N SER A 482 -7.02 33.25 17.27
CA SER A 482 -7.68 34.47 17.80
C SER A 482 -6.74 35.68 17.66
N GLU A 483 -7.13 36.64 16.84
CA GLU A 483 -6.38 37.89 16.61
C GLU A 483 -6.10 38.69 17.90
N SER A 484 -6.90 38.48 18.96
CA SER A 484 -6.70 39.17 20.25
C SER A 484 -5.36 38.87 20.93
N PHE A 485 -4.66 37.78 20.54
CA PHE A 485 -3.34 37.44 21.04
C PHE A 485 -2.19 38.08 20.26
N ALA A 486 -2.43 38.70 19.12
CA ALA A 486 -1.38 39.26 18.28
C ALA A 486 -0.41 40.20 19.04
N PRO A 487 -0.86 41.13 19.91
CA PRO A 487 0.06 41.99 20.67
C PRO A 487 0.98 41.21 21.61
N LEU A 488 0.53 40.09 22.18
CA LEU A 488 1.32 39.25 23.07
C LEU A 488 2.37 38.45 22.31
N LEU A 489 1.97 37.90 21.16
CA LEU A 489 2.87 37.18 20.26
C LEU A 489 3.97 38.12 19.71
N LEU A 490 3.61 39.35 19.34
CA LEU A 490 4.58 40.35 18.89
C LEU A 490 5.63 40.65 19.97
N ALA A 491 5.21 40.78 21.25
CA ALA A 491 6.16 40.94 22.35
C ALA A 491 7.08 39.71 22.55
N ALA A 492 6.54 38.51 22.35
CA ALA A 492 7.26 37.24 22.50
C ALA A 492 8.26 36.92 21.35
N LEU A 493 8.26 37.67 20.23
CA LEU A 493 9.31 37.58 19.20
C LEU A 493 10.70 37.94 19.74
N GLY A 494 10.78 38.65 20.88
CA GLY A 494 12.01 38.95 21.58
C GLY A 494 12.38 37.95 22.68
N ASP A 495 11.79 36.76 22.72
CA ASP A 495 12.11 35.74 23.74
C ASP A 495 13.61 35.34 23.70
N GLY A 496 14.19 35.05 24.87
CA GLY A 496 15.58 34.60 24.97
C GLY A 496 15.82 33.22 24.32
N ASP A 497 14.80 32.39 24.19
CA ASP A 497 14.90 31.06 23.62
C ASP A 497 14.51 31.05 22.13
N PRO A 498 15.38 30.60 21.21
CA PRO A 498 15.09 30.60 19.78
C PRO A 498 13.90 29.72 19.40
N ASP A 499 13.67 28.61 20.10
CA ASP A 499 12.53 27.71 19.86
C ASP A 499 11.19 28.39 20.14
N VAL A 500 11.15 29.29 21.14
CA VAL A 500 9.99 30.12 21.43
C VAL A 500 9.78 31.14 20.31
N ARG A 501 10.85 31.84 19.87
CA ARG A 501 10.74 32.80 18.75
C ARG A 501 10.27 32.14 17.45
N ILE A 502 10.74 30.92 17.16
CA ILE A 502 10.25 30.12 16.01
C ILE A 502 8.75 29.86 16.15
N ALA A 503 8.31 29.39 17.32
CA ALA A 503 6.89 29.10 17.56
C ALA A 503 6.02 30.34 17.43
N VAL A 504 6.54 31.50 17.86
CA VAL A 504 5.85 32.81 17.73
C VAL A 504 5.70 33.20 16.26
N ALA A 505 6.77 33.10 15.46
CA ALA A 505 6.71 33.37 14.02
C ALA A 505 5.68 32.47 13.32
N ASP A 506 5.69 31.16 13.62
CA ASP A 506 4.70 30.21 13.08
C ASP A 506 3.26 30.55 13.51
N ALA A 507 3.05 30.97 14.76
CA ALA A 507 1.74 31.37 15.27
C ALA A 507 1.22 32.64 14.58
N LEU A 508 2.08 33.65 14.41
CA LEU A 508 1.74 34.90 13.70
C LEU A 508 1.39 34.62 12.22
N GLY A 509 2.15 33.71 11.57
CA GLY A 509 1.84 33.28 10.21
C GLY A 509 0.44 32.65 10.07
N LYS A 510 0.03 31.84 11.06
CA LYS A 510 -1.31 31.21 11.09
C LYS A 510 -2.43 32.19 11.36
N LEU A 511 -2.15 33.27 12.11
CA LEU A 511 -3.15 34.34 12.37
C LEU A 511 -3.41 35.20 11.13
N HIS A 512 -2.54 35.19 10.12
CA HIS A 512 -2.62 36.06 8.93
C HIS A 512 -2.77 37.55 9.22
N ASP A 513 -2.28 38.02 10.38
CA ASP A 513 -2.38 39.41 10.77
C ASP A 513 -1.28 40.25 10.12
N LYS A 514 -1.68 41.16 9.23
CA LYS A 514 -0.74 42.07 8.53
C LYS A 514 0.06 42.99 9.46
N ALA A 515 -0.47 43.29 10.68
CA ALA A 515 0.23 44.09 11.68
C ALA A 515 1.54 43.41 12.15
N ALA A 516 1.70 42.10 11.92
CA ALA A 516 2.91 41.37 12.28
C ALA A 516 4.06 41.50 11.25
N LEU A 517 3.81 42.02 10.04
CA LEU A 517 4.80 42.05 8.96
C LEU A 517 6.10 42.78 9.36
N ASP A 518 6.01 43.97 9.91
CA ASP A 518 7.19 44.75 10.30
C ASP A 518 8.05 44.03 11.35
N ALA A 519 7.40 43.39 12.34
CA ALA A 519 8.09 42.65 13.39
C ALA A 519 8.73 41.35 12.84
N LEU A 520 8.06 40.66 11.90
CA LEU A 520 8.60 39.48 11.23
C LEU A 520 9.75 39.84 10.29
N GLU A 521 9.73 41.02 9.62
CA GLU A 521 10.87 41.52 8.85
C GLU A 521 12.09 41.76 9.74
N HIS A 522 11.89 42.30 10.94
CA HIS A 522 12.98 42.43 11.91
C HIS A 522 13.55 41.07 12.34
N ALA A 523 12.70 40.03 12.48
CA ALA A 523 13.11 38.69 12.84
C ALA A 523 13.93 37.97 11.72
N LEU A 524 13.93 38.48 10.48
CA LEU A 524 14.85 38.01 9.43
C LEU A 524 16.31 38.31 9.72
N ASN A 525 16.61 39.21 10.67
CA ASN A 525 17.98 39.53 11.14
C ASN A 525 18.33 38.83 12.44
N ASP A 526 17.54 37.82 12.88
CA ASP A 526 17.83 37.04 14.08
C ASP A 526 19.15 36.30 13.95
N GLU A 527 19.84 36.09 15.08
CA GLU A 527 21.06 35.30 15.12
C GLU A 527 20.88 33.83 14.77
N ASP A 528 19.64 33.30 14.96
CA ASP A 528 19.29 31.93 14.66
C ASP A 528 18.62 31.80 13.28
N VAL A 529 19.22 31.00 12.40
CA VAL A 529 18.74 30.78 11.02
C VAL A 529 17.36 30.12 10.95
N TRP A 530 16.97 29.36 11.98
CA TRP A 530 15.63 28.76 12.02
C TRP A 530 14.57 29.78 12.33
N VAL A 531 14.87 30.81 13.17
CA VAL A 531 14.01 31.96 13.41
C VAL A 531 13.84 32.76 12.12
N GLN A 532 14.94 33.07 11.40
CA GLN A 532 14.86 33.75 10.10
C GLN A 532 13.97 32.97 9.12
N THR A 533 14.15 31.65 9.07
CA THR A 533 13.37 30.76 8.21
C THR A 533 11.88 30.75 8.57
N ALA A 534 11.55 30.69 9.85
CA ALA A 534 10.18 30.75 10.34
C ALA A 534 9.52 32.11 10.06
N ALA A 535 10.25 33.20 10.26
CA ALA A 535 9.80 34.55 9.96
C ALA A 535 9.48 34.72 8.46
N LEU A 536 10.36 34.25 7.56
CA LEU A 536 10.12 34.34 6.12
C LEU A 536 8.90 33.52 5.68
N LYS A 537 8.71 32.33 6.24
CA LYS A 537 7.50 31.52 6.00
C LYS A 537 6.25 32.22 6.49
N ALA A 538 6.28 32.81 7.67
CA ALA A 538 5.17 33.56 8.23
C ALA A 538 4.79 34.76 7.34
N ILE A 539 5.79 35.54 6.89
CA ILE A 539 5.55 36.65 5.95
C ILE A 539 4.91 36.15 4.65
N SER A 540 5.42 35.05 4.11
CA SER A 540 4.83 34.43 2.90
C SER A 540 3.40 33.97 3.09
N ALA A 541 3.06 33.43 4.26
CA ALA A 541 1.70 33.02 4.60
C ALA A 541 0.74 34.22 4.74
N ILE A 542 1.22 35.34 5.32
CA ILE A 542 0.43 36.55 5.53
C ILE A 542 0.25 37.34 4.23
N GLU A 543 1.35 37.59 3.51
CA GLU A 543 1.40 38.42 2.31
C GLU A 543 2.47 37.94 1.32
N PRO A 544 2.13 37.05 0.37
CA PRO A 544 3.08 36.50 -0.58
C PRO A 544 3.85 37.55 -1.39
N ALA A 545 3.20 38.69 -1.70
CA ALA A 545 3.85 39.78 -2.44
C ALA A 545 4.94 40.48 -1.61
N ALA A 546 4.73 40.64 -0.30
CA ALA A 546 5.75 41.16 0.59
C ALA A 546 6.93 40.21 0.71
N ALA A 547 6.69 38.90 0.84
CA ALA A 547 7.73 37.87 0.84
C ALA A 547 8.58 37.94 -0.44
N LEU A 548 7.96 38.05 -1.60
CA LEU A 548 8.68 38.15 -2.88
C LEU A 548 9.55 39.42 -2.95
N ALA A 549 9.03 40.56 -2.47
CA ALA A 549 9.81 41.80 -2.42
C ALA A 549 11.05 41.70 -1.51
N ILE A 550 10.91 41.05 -0.36
CA ILE A 550 12.01 40.78 0.59
C ILE A 550 13.03 39.81 -0.05
N ILE A 551 12.55 38.72 -0.64
CA ILE A 551 13.39 37.70 -1.28
C ILE A 551 14.24 38.31 -2.38
N LYS A 552 13.71 39.20 -3.21
CA LYS A 552 14.45 39.93 -4.26
C LYS A 552 15.66 40.71 -3.72
N ASN A 553 15.58 41.18 -2.50
CA ASN A 553 16.66 41.96 -1.87
C ASN A 553 17.70 41.06 -1.17
N MET A 554 17.36 39.82 -0.80
CA MET A 554 18.21 38.97 0.01
C MET A 554 18.75 37.71 -0.68
N TYR A 555 18.18 37.26 -1.80
CA TYR A 555 18.49 35.95 -2.38
C TYR A 555 19.97 35.80 -2.80
N THR A 556 20.66 36.90 -3.12
CA THR A 556 22.09 36.88 -3.49
C THR A 556 23.04 36.68 -2.30
N VAL A 557 22.57 36.96 -1.09
CA VAL A 557 23.37 36.85 0.15
C VAL A 557 22.84 35.72 1.06
N ALA A 558 21.63 35.26 0.84
CA ALA A 558 21.07 34.13 1.57
C ALA A 558 21.82 32.84 1.22
N GLY A 559 22.09 32.02 2.21
CA GLY A 559 22.76 30.74 2.05
C GLY A 559 22.13 29.64 2.91
N GLY A 560 22.57 28.40 2.70
CA GLY A 560 22.19 27.25 3.49
C GLY A 560 20.66 27.05 3.58
N LEU A 561 20.17 26.83 4.81
CA LEU A 561 18.76 26.55 5.08
C LEU A 561 17.82 27.67 4.66
N LEU A 562 18.23 28.94 4.85
CA LEU A 562 17.42 30.08 4.49
C LEU A 562 17.18 30.13 2.99
N MET A 563 18.21 29.88 2.16
CA MET A 563 18.06 29.84 0.71
C MET A 563 17.19 28.65 0.24
N ILE A 564 17.29 27.49 0.87
CA ILE A 564 16.39 26.37 0.61
C ILE A 564 14.93 26.75 0.89
N THR A 565 14.70 27.51 1.94
CA THR A 565 13.36 28.01 2.29
C THR A 565 12.87 29.05 1.29
N VAL A 566 13.72 29.97 0.86
CA VAL A 566 13.43 30.91 -0.22
C VAL A 566 12.93 30.18 -1.47
N LEU A 567 13.67 29.16 -1.92
CA LEU A 567 13.32 28.39 -3.11
C LEU A 567 11.93 27.71 -3.00
N ARG A 568 11.60 27.17 -1.83
CA ARG A 568 10.28 26.58 -1.60
C ARG A 568 9.15 27.62 -1.60
N ILE A 569 9.38 28.77 -0.98
CA ILE A 569 8.42 29.87 -0.98
C ILE A 569 8.18 30.38 -2.41
N LEU A 570 9.25 30.51 -3.21
CA LEU A 570 9.14 30.91 -4.61
C LEU A 570 8.41 29.88 -5.48
N GLU A 571 8.55 28.58 -5.18
CA GLU A 571 7.77 27.48 -5.80
C GLU A 571 6.26 27.69 -5.56
N ASP A 572 5.88 28.08 -4.32
CA ASP A 572 4.48 28.30 -3.94
C ASP A 572 3.91 29.63 -4.52
N ILE A 573 4.71 30.70 -4.54
CA ILE A 573 4.30 32.01 -5.08
C ILE A 573 4.15 31.96 -6.61
N GLY A 574 5.07 31.31 -7.31
CA GLY A 574 5.07 31.23 -8.76
C GLY A 574 5.35 32.54 -9.48
N GLY A 575 5.17 32.50 -10.80
CA GLY A 575 5.32 33.67 -11.68
C GLY A 575 6.76 33.92 -12.18
N PRO A 576 6.93 34.84 -13.15
CA PRO A 576 8.19 35.01 -13.87
C PRO A 576 9.35 35.48 -12.98
N GLU A 577 9.05 36.29 -11.98
CA GLU A 577 10.08 36.78 -11.05
C GLU A 577 10.59 35.70 -10.10
N ALA A 578 9.72 34.82 -9.63
CA ALA A 578 10.10 33.66 -8.84
C ALA A 578 10.95 32.68 -9.68
N GLU A 579 10.55 32.45 -10.94
CA GLU A 579 11.27 31.59 -11.86
C GLU A 579 12.69 32.10 -12.12
N GLU A 580 12.88 33.42 -12.29
CA GLU A 580 14.19 34.04 -12.51
C GLU A 580 15.15 33.76 -11.35
N ILE A 581 14.70 33.91 -10.10
CA ILE A 581 15.51 33.67 -8.90
C ILE A 581 15.82 32.17 -8.75
N ILE A 582 14.85 31.29 -9.03
CA ILE A 582 15.08 29.85 -8.99
C ILE A 582 16.13 29.45 -10.04
N ARG A 583 16.04 29.96 -11.28
CA ARG A 583 17.02 29.71 -12.33
C ARG A 583 18.43 30.23 -12.00
N TYR A 584 18.52 31.39 -11.38
CA TYR A 584 19.79 31.93 -10.87
C TYR A 584 20.44 30.96 -9.86
N SER A 585 19.64 30.36 -8.98
CA SER A 585 20.08 29.47 -7.92
C SER A 585 20.55 28.09 -8.40
N LEU A 586 20.27 27.71 -9.66
CA LEU A 586 20.82 26.48 -10.27
C LEU A 586 22.35 26.50 -10.37
N GLN A 587 22.96 27.69 -10.43
CA GLN A 587 24.41 27.88 -10.53
C GLN A 587 25.07 28.07 -9.16
N ASN A 588 24.36 27.86 -8.06
CA ASN A 588 24.91 28.03 -6.73
C ASN A 588 26.00 26.99 -6.46
N SER A 589 27.08 27.45 -5.80
CA SER A 589 28.19 26.59 -5.43
C SER A 589 27.82 25.52 -4.37
N ASP A 590 26.79 25.76 -3.59
CA ASP A 590 26.20 24.78 -2.66
C ASP A 590 25.29 23.81 -3.45
N LYS A 591 25.70 22.53 -3.44
CA LYS A 591 25.01 21.46 -4.17
C LYS A 591 23.59 21.20 -3.68
N ASP A 592 23.31 21.44 -2.40
CA ASP A 592 21.98 21.22 -1.83
C ASP A 592 21.03 22.34 -2.24
N ILE A 593 21.51 23.57 -2.33
CA ILE A 593 20.77 24.72 -2.90
C ILE A 593 20.49 24.48 -4.38
N ALA A 594 21.51 24.12 -5.17
CA ALA A 594 21.35 23.87 -6.60
C ALA A 594 20.36 22.73 -6.88
N ARG A 595 20.42 21.64 -6.09
CA ARG A 595 19.46 20.53 -6.19
C ARG A 595 18.03 20.92 -5.80
N GLN A 596 17.87 21.78 -4.78
CA GLN A 596 16.56 22.28 -4.42
C GLN A 596 16.00 23.21 -5.50
N ALA A 597 16.85 24.05 -6.09
CA ALA A 597 16.45 24.93 -7.21
C ALA A 597 15.96 24.14 -8.42
N ASP A 598 16.64 23.04 -8.75
CA ASP A 598 16.23 22.14 -9.84
C ASP A 598 14.83 21.54 -9.58
N LYS A 599 14.61 21.01 -8.37
CA LYS A 599 13.31 20.48 -7.97
C LYS A 599 12.20 21.54 -7.97
N SER A 600 12.49 22.73 -7.48
CA SER A 600 11.51 23.82 -7.43
C SER A 600 11.16 24.31 -8.84
N LEU A 601 12.13 24.31 -9.77
CA LEU A 601 11.88 24.66 -11.16
C LEU A 601 11.01 23.62 -11.88
N GLU A 602 11.28 22.32 -11.69
CA GLU A 602 10.47 21.24 -12.23
C GLU A 602 9.00 21.36 -11.79
N ARG A 603 8.76 21.61 -10.49
CA ARG A 603 7.41 21.74 -9.93
C ARG A 603 6.70 23.01 -10.43
N LEU A 604 7.43 24.12 -10.51
CA LEU A 604 6.88 25.37 -11.02
C LEU A 604 6.42 25.24 -12.47
N ILE A 605 7.19 24.53 -13.32
CA ILE A 605 6.82 24.23 -14.71
C ILE A 605 5.62 23.28 -14.76
N ALA A 606 5.58 22.27 -13.90
CA ALA A 606 4.46 21.32 -13.83
C ALA A 606 3.15 22.00 -13.41
N ASN A 607 3.21 22.99 -12.52
CA ASN A 607 2.05 23.75 -12.05
C ASN A 607 1.58 24.82 -13.04
N SER A 608 2.41 25.18 -14.02
CA SER A 608 2.11 26.19 -15.04
C SER A 608 1.47 25.61 -16.31
N ASN A 609 1.45 24.27 -16.46
CA ASN A 609 0.79 23.50 -17.53
C ASN A 609 -0.55 22.92 -17.03
#